data_5fe83d61e2960c77702b8bed2a23cfc9
#
_entry.id   5fe83d61e2960c77702b8bed2a23cfc9
#
_cell.length_a   1.000
_cell.length_b   1.000
_cell.length_c   1.000
_cell.angle_alpha   90.00
_cell.angle_beta   90.00
_cell.angle_gamma   90.00
#
_symmetry.space_group_name_H-M   'P 1'
#
loop_
_entity.id
_entity.type
_entity.pdbx_description
1 polymer ?
#
loop_
_entity_poly.entity_id
_entity_poly.type
_entity_poly.pdbx_seq_one_letter_code
_entity_poly.pdbx_strand_id
1 'polypeptide(L)'
;PAVAGPRFADTFREKMSRELRVGNFYLKRLTSYERIKADTDYSFGITYDYRVRMALMAFLGLNILLCVMGTFWYRVRMRRGEIGLRMAIGSPREEIRSQMAREGICLLLMATPLALLIEAQFVMVGFLDIPKGTLPELYWPAILPLRFLLVNILTWILLAIVILLAVWLPASKAAEMEPAEALRYDG
;
A
#
# COMPACT_ATOMS: atom_id res chain seq x y z
N PRO A 1 -14.23 30.84 -10.22
CA PRO A 1 -15.39 30.10 -10.73
C PRO A 1 -16.53 30.30 -9.76
N ALA A 2 -17.54 31.08 -10.24
CA ALA A 2 -18.74 31.31 -9.49
C ALA A 2 -19.36 29.95 -9.16
N VAL A 3 -19.70 29.73 -7.91
CA VAL A 3 -20.43 28.56 -7.44
C VAL A 3 -21.74 28.53 -8.20
N ALA A 4 -21.83 27.66 -9.20
CA ALA A 4 -23.04 27.49 -9.97
C ALA A 4 -24.12 26.91 -9.06
N GLY A 5 -25.17 27.65 -8.78
CA GLY A 5 -26.29 27.19 -7.98
C GLY A 5 -26.98 25.97 -8.63
N PRO A 6 -27.79 25.21 -7.88
CA PRO A 6 -28.43 23.97 -8.36
C PRO A 6 -29.30 24.15 -9.63
N ARG A 7 -29.77 25.36 -9.92
CA ARG A 7 -30.55 25.69 -11.13
C ARG A 7 -29.71 26.22 -12.29
N PHE A 8 -28.39 26.35 -12.13
CA PHE A 8 -27.55 26.92 -13.18
C PHE A 8 -27.63 26.13 -14.49
N ALA A 9 -27.63 24.81 -14.42
CA ALA A 9 -27.66 23.95 -15.59
C ALA A 9 -28.97 24.15 -16.41
N ASP A 10 -30.08 24.32 -15.74
CA ASP A 10 -31.39 24.52 -16.40
C ASP A 10 -31.48 25.92 -17.03
N THR A 11 -31.07 26.95 -16.30
CA THR A 11 -31.05 28.34 -16.79
C THR A 11 -30.05 28.49 -17.94
N PHE A 12 -28.90 27.86 -17.85
CA PHE A 12 -27.90 27.86 -18.91
C PHE A 12 -28.43 27.13 -20.16
N ARG A 13 -29.07 25.97 -19.98
CA ARG A 13 -29.67 25.21 -21.07
C ARG A 13 -30.74 26.02 -21.80
N GLU A 14 -31.60 26.68 -21.06
CA GLU A 14 -32.68 27.48 -21.64
C GLU A 14 -32.15 28.67 -22.43
N LYS A 15 -31.17 29.39 -21.88
CA LYS A 15 -30.54 30.53 -22.53
C LYS A 15 -29.72 30.12 -23.76
N MET A 16 -28.89 29.11 -23.64
CA MET A 16 -27.96 28.67 -24.68
C MET A 16 -28.63 27.82 -25.76
N SER A 17 -29.74 27.17 -25.50
CA SER A 17 -30.49 26.42 -26.53
C SER A 17 -30.96 27.28 -27.71
N ARG A 18 -31.16 28.58 -27.48
CA ARG A 18 -31.50 29.55 -28.52
C ARG A 18 -30.27 30.15 -29.19
N GLU A 19 -29.26 30.51 -28.38
CA GLU A 19 -28.09 31.26 -28.88
C GLU A 19 -27.06 30.35 -29.56
N LEU A 20 -26.95 29.07 -29.15
CA LEU A 20 -26.00 28.12 -29.73
C LEU A 20 -26.56 27.31 -30.91
N ARG A 21 -27.69 27.72 -31.48
CA ARG A 21 -28.23 27.11 -32.69
C ARG A 21 -27.65 27.78 -33.94
N VAL A 22 -26.59 27.15 -34.50
CA VAL A 22 -25.95 27.66 -35.73
C VAL A 22 -26.00 26.55 -36.79
N GLY A 23 -26.83 26.74 -37.81
CA GLY A 23 -27.04 25.73 -38.85
C GLY A 23 -27.58 24.41 -38.27
N ASN A 24 -26.88 23.32 -38.53
CA ASN A 24 -27.21 21.97 -38.00
C ASN A 24 -26.66 21.69 -36.61
N PHE A 25 -25.91 22.63 -36.03
CA PHE A 25 -25.37 22.47 -34.67
C PHE A 25 -26.36 22.98 -33.64
N TYR A 26 -26.61 22.17 -32.61
CA TYR A 26 -27.48 22.51 -31.50
C TYR A 26 -26.99 21.89 -30.19
N LEU A 27 -27.29 22.50 -29.06
CA LEU A 27 -26.94 22.00 -27.75
C LEU A 27 -27.76 20.73 -27.45
N LYS A 28 -27.15 19.56 -27.57
CA LYS A 28 -27.82 18.29 -27.35
C LYS A 28 -27.94 17.96 -25.85
N ARG A 29 -26.88 18.15 -25.05
CA ARG A 29 -26.86 17.81 -23.64
C ARG A 29 -25.80 18.61 -22.90
N LEU A 30 -26.15 19.09 -21.72
CA LEU A 30 -25.21 19.58 -20.73
C LEU A 30 -24.83 18.40 -19.78
N THR A 31 -23.57 18.14 -19.66
CA THR A 31 -23.08 17.08 -18.77
C THR A 31 -22.07 17.71 -17.80
N SER A 32 -22.17 17.39 -16.52
CA SER A 32 -21.17 17.85 -15.55
C SER A 32 -19.79 17.28 -15.88
N TYR A 33 -18.75 18.05 -15.58
CA TYR A 33 -17.36 17.62 -15.78
C TYR A 33 -17.06 16.29 -15.05
N GLU A 34 -17.63 16.10 -13.88
CA GLU A 34 -17.46 14.86 -13.10
C GLU A 34 -18.03 13.64 -13.83
N ARG A 35 -19.18 13.77 -14.51
CA ARG A 35 -19.74 12.67 -15.32
C ARG A 35 -18.92 12.41 -16.56
N ILE A 36 -18.44 13.46 -17.24
CA ILE A 36 -17.57 13.29 -18.40
C ILE A 36 -16.30 12.56 -17.99
N LYS A 37 -15.69 12.96 -16.85
CA LYS A 37 -14.51 12.30 -16.31
C LYS A 37 -14.79 10.84 -15.97
N ALA A 38 -15.89 10.54 -15.27
CA ALA A 38 -16.26 9.17 -14.90
C ALA A 38 -16.50 8.28 -16.14
N ASP A 39 -17.20 8.80 -17.15
CA ASP A 39 -17.46 8.09 -18.41
C ASP A 39 -16.16 7.86 -19.19
N THR A 40 -15.24 8.84 -19.16
CA THR A 40 -13.93 8.75 -19.80
C THR A 40 -13.04 7.74 -19.08
N ASP A 41 -12.94 7.81 -17.75
CA ASP A 41 -12.17 6.87 -16.92
C ASP A 41 -12.68 5.43 -17.09
N TYR A 42 -13.99 5.25 -17.22
CA TYR A 42 -14.61 3.97 -17.50
C TYR A 42 -14.28 3.47 -18.92
N SER A 43 -14.39 4.35 -19.94
CA SER A 43 -14.15 4.00 -21.34
C SER A 43 -12.69 3.64 -21.62
N PHE A 44 -11.74 4.28 -20.92
CA PHE A 44 -10.33 3.98 -21.02
C PHE A 44 -9.89 2.85 -20.08
N GLY A 45 -10.79 2.25 -19.32
CA GLY A 45 -10.49 1.15 -18.41
C GLY A 45 -9.65 1.55 -17.18
N ILE A 46 -9.45 2.85 -16.93
CA ILE A 46 -8.61 3.36 -15.83
C ILE A 46 -9.13 2.86 -14.48
N THR A 47 -10.44 2.85 -14.28
CA THR A 47 -11.08 2.36 -13.06
C THR A 47 -10.84 0.86 -12.86
N TYR A 48 -10.88 0.08 -13.93
CA TYR A 48 -10.61 -1.36 -13.90
C TYR A 48 -9.15 -1.64 -13.57
N ASP A 49 -8.23 -0.97 -14.24
CA ASP A 49 -6.78 -1.09 -14.05
C ASP A 49 -6.38 -0.76 -12.61
N TYR A 50 -6.98 0.32 -12.06
CA TYR A 50 -6.78 0.69 -10.66
C TYR A 50 -7.26 -0.39 -9.68
N ARG A 51 -8.45 -0.95 -9.90
CA ARG A 51 -9.00 -2.04 -9.06
C ARG A 51 -8.13 -3.29 -9.11
N VAL A 52 -7.66 -3.69 -10.29
CA VAL A 52 -6.77 -4.84 -10.45
C VAL A 52 -5.45 -4.61 -9.71
N ARG A 53 -4.85 -3.44 -9.84
CA ARG A 53 -3.61 -3.09 -9.11
C ARG A 53 -3.80 -3.10 -7.60
N MET A 54 -4.91 -2.54 -7.11
CA MET A 54 -5.23 -2.57 -5.67
C MET A 54 -5.46 -4.00 -5.15
N ALA A 55 -6.17 -4.83 -5.91
CA ALA A 55 -6.37 -6.24 -5.55
C ALA A 55 -5.05 -7.01 -5.51
N LEU A 56 -4.17 -6.77 -6.49
CA LEU A 56 -2.85 -7.38 -6.54
C LEU A 56 -1.97 -6.94 -5.35
N MET A 57 -1.97 -5.64 -5.01
CA MET A 57 -1.25 -5.14 -3.85
C MET A 57 -1.76 -5.74 -2.54
N ALA A 58 -3.09 -5.85 -2.38
CA ALA A 58 -3.69 -6.48 -1.21
C ALA A 58 -3.31 -7.96 -1.11
N PHE A 59 -3.36 -8.68 -2.23
CA PHE A 59 -2.94 -10.10 -2.30
C PHE A 59 -1.46 -10.28 -1.94
N LEU A 60 -0.57 -9.46 -2.51
CA LEU A 60 0.86 -9.51 -2.19
C LEU A 60 1.13 -9.15 -0.73
N GLY A 61 0.46 -8.12 -0.20
CA GLY A 61 0.56 -7.74 1.19
C GLY A 61 0.14 -8.87 2.15
N LEU A 62 -0.96 -9.55 1.83
CA LEU A 62 -1.41 -10.72 2.59
C LEU A 62 -0.40 -11.86 2.54
N ASN A 63 0.18 -12.14 1.36
CA ASN A 63 1.22 -13.16 1.21
C ASN A 63 2.45 -12.85 2.08
N ILE A 64 2.93 -11.59 2.07
CA ILE A 64 4.06 -11.16 2.89
C ILE A 64 3.73 -11.37 4.38
N LEU A 65 2.54 -10.94 4.82
CA LEU A 65 2.09 -11.09 6.20
C LEU A 65 2.08 -12.56 6.64
N LEU A 66 1.51 -13.45 5.83
CA LEU A 66 1.42 -14.89 6.14
C LEU A 66 2.82 -15.54 6.14
N CYS A 67 3.68 -15.19 5.18
CA CYS A 67 5.03 -15.71 5.08
C CYS A 67 5.88 -15.30 6.29
N VAL A 68 5.86 -14.03 6.66
CA VAL A 68 6.58 -13.52 7.84
C VAL A 68 6.05 -14.16 9.11
N MET A 69 4.73 -14.20 9.29
CA MET A 69 4.11 -14.81 10.46
C MET A 69 4.48 -16.29 10.59
N GLY A 70 4.44 -17.07 9.51
CA GLY A 70 4.84 -18.47 9.50
C GLY A 70 6.31 -18.66 9.84
N THR A 71 7.20 -17.83 9.29
CA THR A 71 8.64 -17.87 9.56
C THR A 71 8.94 -17.58 11.04
N PHE A 72 8.31 -16.55 11.62
CA PHE A 72 8.51 -16.21 13.03
C PHE A 72 7.87 -17.24 13.96
N TRP A 73 6.73 -17.82 13.59
CA TRP A 73 6.13 -18.92 14.35
C TRP A 73 7.05 -20.13 14.43
N TYR A 74 7.67 -20.49 13.30
CA TYR A 74 8.65 -21.57 13.25
C TYR A 74 9.89 -21.25 14.10
N ARG A 75 10.45 -20.04 14.00
CA ARG A 75 11.59 -19.60 14.81
C ARG A 75 11.31 -19.65 16.31
N VAL A 76 10.13 -19.17 16.74
CA VAL A 76 9.69 -19.26 18.15
C VAL A 76 9.67 -20.71 18.62
N ARG A 77 9.12 -21.59 17.78
CA ARG A 77 9.03 -23.02 18.10
C ARG A 77 10.39 -23.68 18.28
N MET A 78 11.33 -23.33 17.43
CA MET A 78 12.70 -23.88 17.48
C MET A 78 13.54 -23.33 18.65
N ARG A 79 13.21 -22.14 19.16
CA ARG A 79 13.94 -21.49 20.26
C ARG A 79 13.20 -21.49 21.59
N ARG A 80 12.22 -22.37 21.76
CA ARG A 80 11.38 -22.41 22.98
C ARG A 80 12.20 -22.59 24.25
N GLY A 81 13.18 -23.50 24.26
CA GLY A 81 14.05 -23.74 25.40
C GLY A 81 14.90 -22.51 25.77
N GLU A 82 15.48 -21.83 24.78
CA GLU A 82 16.26 -20.59 25.00
C GLU A 82 15.39 -19.47 25.58
N ILE A 83 14.18 -19.29 25.02
CA ILE A 83 13.21 -18.28 25.49
C ILE A 83 12.76 -18.62 26.92
N GLY A 84 12.45 -19.88 27.19
CA GLY A 84 12.07 -20.34 28.52
C GLY A 84 13.17 -20.12 29.56
N LEU A 85 14.42 -20.42 29.22
CA LEU A 85 15.57 -20.17 30.09
C LEU A 85 15.75 -18.69 30.41
N ARG A 86 15.65 -17.80 29.39
CA ARG A 86 15.74 -16.35 29.59
C ARG A 86 14.64 -15.83 30.50
N MET A 87 13.40 -16.33 30.35
CA MET A 87 12.30 -15.97 31.24
C MET A 87 12.51 -16.47 32.66
N ALA A 88 13.07 -17.67 32.84
CA ALA A 88 13.41 -18.23 34.15
C ALA A 88 14.50 -17.41 34.89
N ILE A 89 15.43 -16.79 34.17
CA ILE A 89 16.45 -15.89 34.71
C ILE A 89 15.90 -14.48 34.97
N GLY A 90 14.66 -14.18 34.56
CA GLY A 90 13.97 -12.91 34.86
C GLY A 90 13.92 -11.91 33.70
N SER A 91 14.20 -12.31 32.45
CA SER A 91 14.02 -11.42 31.31
C SER A 91 12.55 -10.99 31.15
N PRO A 92 12.25 -9.68 31.03
CA PRO A 92 10.89 -9.22 30.88
C PRO A 92 10.31 -9.64 29.50
N ARG A 93 9.02 -9.91 29.46
CA ARG A 93 8.29 -10.34 28.26
C ARG A 93 8.42 -9.34 27.10
N GLU A 94 8.52 -8.05 27.41
CA GLU A 94 8.70 -6.98 26.42
C GLU A 94 10.07 -7.07 25.71
N GLU A 95 11.09 -7.56 26.37
CA GLU A 95 12.41 -7.73 25.76
C GLU A 95 12.37 -8.81 24.66
N ILE A 96 11.66 -9.90 24.87
CA ILE A 96 11.47 -10.97 23.90
C ILE A 96 10.70 -10.46 22.66
N ARG A 97 9.64 -9.70 22.89
CA ARG A 97 8.86 -9.08 21.82
C ARG A 97 9.68 -8.08 21.00
N SER A 98 10.44 -7.22 21.68
CA SER A 98 11.28 -6.21 21.03
C SER A 98 12.43 -6.85 20.25
N GLN A 99 12.99 -7.95 20.73
CA GLN A 99 14.02 -8.69 20.02
C GLN A 99 13.47 -9.24 18.70
N MET A 100 12.32 -9.89 18.73
CA MET A 100 11.68 -10.44 17.51
C MET A 100 11.30 -9.33 16.52
N ALA A 101 10.79 -8.21 17.01
CA ALA A 101 10.51 -7.05 16.16
C ALA A 101 11.78 -6.51 15.49
N ARG A 102 12.90 -6.40 16.23
CA ARG A 102 14.20 -5.98 15.68
C ARG A 102 14.72 -6.97 14.63
N GLU A 103 14.58 -8.27 14.87
CA GLU A 103 14.93 -9.30 13.87
C GLU A 103 14.11 -9.12 12.58
N GLY A 104 12.81 -8.85 12.67
CA GLY A 104 11.95 -8.57 11.52
C GLY A 104 12.37 -7.32 10.72
N ILE A 105 12.66 -6.23 11.41
CA ILE A 105 13.15 -5.00 10.78
C ILE A 105 14.53 -5.19 10.15
N CYS A 106 15.42 -5.95 10.81
CA CYS A 106 16.74 -6.26 10.27
C CYS A 106 16.63 -7.03 8.94
N LEU A 107 15.73 -8.01 8.86
CA LEU A 107 15.46 -8.74 7.60
C LEU A 107 14.94 -7.80 6.50
N LEU A 108 14.05 -6.87 6.83
CA LEU A 108 13.58 -5.87 5.89
C LEU A 108 14.73 -5.00 5.37
N LEU A 109 15.59 -4.50 6.27
CA LEU A 109 16.78 -3.72 5.90
C LEU A 109 17.73 -4.49 5.00
N MET A 110 17.95 -5.77 5.25
CA MET A 110 18.81 -6.62 4.40
C MET A 110 18.20 -6.88 3.03
N ALA A 111 16.89 -6.97 2.91
CA ALA A 111 16.19 -7.16 1.64
C ALA A 111 16.08 -5.87 0.81
N THR A 112 16.12 -4.70 1.46
CA THR A 112 15.91 -3.39 0.82
C THR A 112 16.90 -3.11 -0.32
N PRO A 113 18.23 -3.31 -0.20
CA PRO A 113 19.15 -3.02 -1.29
C PRO A 113 18.87 -3.81 -2.55
N LEU A 114 18.55 -5.10 -2.41
CA LEU A 114 18.21 -5.96 -3.54
C LEU A 114 16.90 -5.53 -4.20
N ALA A 115 15.89 -5.19 -3.41
CA ALA A 115 14.62 -4.68 -3.91
C ALA A 115 14.80 -3.38 -4.70
N LEU A 116 15.58 -2.42 -4.17
CA LEU A 116 15.86 -1.15 -4.83
C LEU A 116 16.62 -1.34 -6.16
N LEU A 117 17.55 -2.28 -6.24
CA LEU A 117 18.26 -2.59 -7.47
C LEU A 117 17.30 -3.11 -8.55
N ILE A 118 16.40 -4.04 -8.18
CA ILE A 118 15.41 -4.60 -9.11
C ILE A 118 14.43 -3.49 -9.54
N GLU A 119 13.93 -2.68 -8.62
CA GLU A 119 13.00 -1.59 -8.92
C GLU A 119 13.63 -0.54 -9.83
N ALA A 120 14.88 -0.16 -9.59
CA ALA A 120 15.61 0.76 -10.45
C ALA A 120 15.71 0.25 -11.90
N GLN A 121 15.89 -1.04 -12.12
CA GLN A 121 15.87 -1.65 -13.45
C GLN A 121 14.51 -1.46 -14.14
N PHE A 122 13.40 -1.71 -13.42
CA PHE A 122 12.05 -1.52 -13.97
C PHE A 122 11.77 -0.05 -14.32
N VAL A 123 12.25 0.89 -13.50
CA VAL A 123 12.11 2.32 -13.77
C VAL A 123 12.92 2.73 -15.00
N MET A 124 14.15 2.23 -15.15
CA MET A 124 15.01 2.54 -16.31
C MET A 124 14.44 2.01 -17.63
N VAL A 125 13.79 0.86 -17.61
CA VAL A 125 13.14 0.26 -18.79
C VAL A 125 11.82 0.97 -19.15
N GLY A 126 11.33 1.92 -18.31
CA GLY A 126 10.07 2.63 -18.54
C GLY A 126 8.83 1.78 -18.28
N PHE A 127 8.98 0.65 -17.60
CA PHE A 127 7.83 -0.26 -17.31
C PHE A 127 6.78 0.40 -16.40
N LEU A 128 7.18 1.41 -15.65
CA LEU A 128 6.31 2.16 -14.73
C LEU A 128 5.85 3.50 -15.32
N ASP A 129 6.09 3.74 -16.61
CA ASP A 129 5.61 4.95 -17.27
C ASP A 129 4.09 4.97 -17.28
N ILE A 130 3.54 5.94 -16.55
CA ILE A 130 2.11 6.25 -16.61
C ILE A 130 1.85 6.85 -17.99
N PRO A 131 0.84 6.39 -18.74
CA PRO A 131 0.50 6.97 -20.03
C PRO A 131 0.39 8.48 -19.92
N LYS A 132 1.17 9.20 -20.74
CA LYS A 132 1.16 10.67 -20.79
C LYS A 132 -0.26 11.14 -21.06
N GLY A 133 -0.83 11.89 -20.11
CA GLY A 133 -2.19 12.45 -20.23
C GLY A 133 -3.21 11.97 -19.19
N THR A 134 -2.91 10.97 -18.37
CA THR A 134 -3.86 10.46 -17.37
C THR A 134 -3.82 11.22 -16.04
N LEU A 135 -2.74 11.95 -15.75
CA LEU A 135 -2.63 12.83 -14.58
C LEU A 135 -2.14 14.21 -15.02
N PRO A 136 -2.72 15.30 -14.48
CA PRO A 136 -2.17 16.64 -14.71
C PRO A 136 -0.72 16.66 -14.26
N GLU A 137 0.19 17.11 -15.10
CA GLU A 137 1.62 17.29 -14.82
C GLU A 137 1.89 18.15 -13.55
N LEU A 138 0.86 18.84 -13.09
CA LEU A 138 0.89 19.74 -11.93
C LEU A 138 0.89 19.03 -10.57
N TYR A 139 0.55 17.72 -10.48
CA TYR A 139 0.36 17.05 -9.21
C TYR A 139 1.60 16.32 -8.67
N TRP A 140 2.63 16.12 -9.47
CA TRP A 140 3.86 15.48 -9.03
C TRP A 140 5.08 16.26 -9.51
N PRO A 141 6.06 16.50 -8.63
CA PRO A 141 7.29 17.12 -9.08
C PRO A 141 7.87 16.30 -10.24
N ALA A 142 8.16 16.96 -11.33
CA ALA A 142 8.71 16.39 -12.55
C ALA A 142 10.09 15.73 -12.34
N ILE A 143 10.58 15.71 -11.09
CA ILE A 143 11.87 15.15 -10.69
C ILE A 143 11.67 13.67 -10.36
N LEU A 144 11.92 12.83 -11.36
CA LEU A 144 11.90 11.36 -11.25
C LEU A 144 12.58 10.81 -9.97
N PRO A 145 13.77 11.31 -9.54
CA PRO A 145 14.44 10.79 -8.34
C PRO A 145 13.69 11.08 -7.05
N LEU A 146 13.05 12.23 -6.91
CA LEU A 146 12.29 12.57 -5.70
C LEU A 146 11.03 11.72 -5.58
N ARG A 147 10.32 11.49 -6.68
CA ARG A 147 9.15 10.61 -6.72
C ARG A 147 9.52 9.18 -6.35
N PHE A 148 10.59 8.66 -6.94
CA PHE A 148 11.13 7.33 -6.64
C PHE A 148 11.44 7.21 -5.14
N LEU A 149 12.15 8.17 -4.58
CA LEU A 149 12.51 8.19 -3.16
C LEU A 149 11.27 8.19 -2.24
N LEU A 150 10.29 9.08 -2.51
CA LEU A 150 9.09 9.19 -1.69
C LEU A 150 8.24 7.91 -1.72
N VAL A 151 8.05 7.31 -2.90
CA VAL A 151 7.31 6.06 -3.05
C VAL A 151 8.01 4.94 -2.30
N ASN A 152 9.34 4.84 -2.42
CA ASN A 152 10.12 3.83 -1.70
C ASN A 152 10.05 3.99 -0.18
N ILE A 153 10.17 5.20 0.33
CA ILE A 153 10.03 5.45 1.78
C ILE A 153 8.65 5.05 2.26
N LEU A 154 7.59 5.42 1.53
CA LEU A 154 6.21 5.06 1.89
C LEU A 154 6.00 3.55 1.88
N THR A 155 6.50 2.87 0.85
CA THR A 155 6.44 1.40 0.73
C THR A 155 7.20 0.73 1.87
N TRP A 156 8.39 1.24 2.22
CA TRP A 156 9.19 0.72 3.31
C TRP A 156 8.48 0.86 4.66
N ILE A 157 7.87 2.01 4.93
CA ILE A 157 7.06 2.22 6.15
C ILE A 157 5.89 1.24 6.19
N LEU A 158 5.17 1.07 5.07
CA LEU A 158 4.05 0.13 4.97
C LEU A 158 4.51 -1.31 5.26
N LEU A 159 5.60 -1.74 4.65
CA LEU A 159 6.17 -3.08 4.89
C LEU A 159 6.65 -3.26 6.33
N ALA A 160 7.26 -2.24 6.93
CA ALA A 160 7.65 -2.27 8.34
C ALA A 160 6.43 -2.48 9.24
N ILE A 161 5.33 -1.79 8.99
CA ILE A 161 4.08 -1.96 9.74
C ILE A 161 3.54 -3.40 9.56
N VAL A 162 3.50 -3.92 8.33
CA VAL A 162 3.05 -5.29 8.04
C VAL A 162 3.90 -6.32 8.79
N ILE A 163 5.23 -6.16 8.78
CA ILE A 163 6.15 -7.06 9.49
C ILE A 163 5.93 -6.99 11.00
N LEU A 164 5.80 -5.80 11.57
CA LEU A 164 5.56 -5.65 13.01
C LEU A 164 4.22 -6.32 13.41
N LEU A 165 3.17 -6.16 12.62
CA LEU A 165 1.90 -6.84 12.84
C LEU A 165 2.03 -8.36 12.73
N ALA A 166 2.76 -8.85 11.71
CA ALA A 166 2.97 -10.28 11.49
C ALA A 166 3.77 -10.94 12.63
N VAL A 167 4.74 -10.21 13.18
CA VAL A 167 5.59 -10.68 14.29
C VAL A 167 4.88 -10.60 15.63
N TRP A 168 3.92 -9.68 15.79
CA TRP A 168 3.20 -9.47 17.05
C TRP A 168 2.58 -10.75 17.61
N LEU A 169 1.83 -11.50 16.79
CA LEU A 169 1.14 -12.73 17.24
C LEU A 169 2.10 -13.81 17.76
N PRO A 170 3.14 -14.24 17.01
CA PRO A 170 4.08 -15.24 17.50
C PRO A 170 4.91 -14.74 18.69
N ALA A 171 5.29 -13.46 18.72
CA ALA A 171 6.03 -12.85 19.81
C ALA A 171 5.19 -12.80 21.11
N SER A 172 3.91 -12.47 21.03
CA SER A 172 3.01 -12.47 22.18
C SER A 172 2.86 -13.87 22.77
N LYS A 173 2.64 -14.88 21.91
CA LYS A 173 2.53 -16.27 22.37
C LYS A 173 3.86 -16.80 22.95
N ALA A 174 5.01 -16.40 22.40
CA ALA A 174 6.29 -16.74 22.96
C ALA A 174 6.48 -16.17 24.37
N ALA A 175 6.03 -14.93 24.59
CA ALA A 175 6.15 -14.25 25.88
C ALA A 175 5.14 -14.76 26.94
N GLU A 176 4.09 -15.45 26.53
CA GLU A 176 3.07 -16.03 27.44
C GLU A 176 3.37 -17.47 27.87
N MET A 177 4.38 -18.13 27.28
CA MET A 177 4.76 -19.48 27.65
C MET A 177 5.26 -19.54 29.10
N GLU A 178 4.78 -20.57 29.86
CA GLU A 178 5.31 -20.83 31.18
C GLU A 178 6.71 -21.42 31.09
N PRO A 179 7.71 -20.89 31.85
CA PRO A 179 9.10 -21.36 31.82
C PRO A 179 9.22 -22.87 32.11
N ALA A 180 8.37 -23.39 32.99
CA ALA A 180 8.35 -24.81 33.34
C ALA A 180 7.90 -25.72 32.20
N GLU A 181 6.96 -25.27 31.37
CA GLU A 181 6.46 -26.01 30.21
C GLU A 181 7.49 -25.97 29.05
N ALA A 182 8.17 -24.84 28.87
CA ALA A 182 9.21 -24.68 27.85
C ALA A 182 10.40 -25.63 28.07
N LEU A 183 10.81 -25.85 29.33
CA LEU A 183 11.94 -26.74 29.69
C LEU A 183 11.53 -28.24 29.64
N ARG A 184 10.26 -28.58 29.76
CA ARG A 184 9.79 -29.99 29.74
C ARG A 184 9.74 -30.56 28.32
N TYR A 185 9.74 -29.73 27.29
CA TYR A 185 9.65 -30.17 25.88
C TYR A 185 11.01 -30.55 25.26
N ASP A 186 12.13 -30.23 25.92
CA ASP A 186 13.51 -30.55 25.46
C ASP A 186 14.04 -31.88 26.04
N GLY A 187 13.22 -32.67 26.69
CA GLY A 187 13.50 -34.03 27.19
C GLY A 187 12.57 -35.03 26.50
#